data_67b09900870928d67bc3e0544f171932
#
_entry.id   67b09900870928d67bc3e0544f171932
#
_cell.length_a   1.000
_cell.length_b   1.000
_cell.length_c   1.000
_cell.angle_alpha   90.00
_cell.angle_beta   90.00
_cell.angle_gamma   90.00
#
_symmetry.space_group_name_H-M   'P 1'
#
loop_
_entity.id
_entity.type
_entity.pdbx_description
1 polymer ?
#
loop_
_entity_poly.entity_id
_entity_poly.type
_entity_poly.pdbx_seq_one_letter_code
_entity_poly.pdbx_strand_id
1 'polypeptide(L)'
;MRVSNGMRWAGGAVGAVTLSVSASGQYRQPVPPGFVRLDADEIKPGVIFGDTGKPGMYVTRTRFMPGQGSRPHYHDQDRYITVIKGTWWVSLGSEADVYNPDKMTAVKQGSFIFEPAFGHHYDQARDEEVIVQIMGPGPVKSFQLEKNGAAASGQK
;
A
#
# COMPACT_ATOMS: atom_id res chain seq x y z
N MET A 1 45.91 -59.37 -51.59
CA MET A 1 45.48 -58.01 -51.85
C MET A 1 44.09 -57.78 -51.27
N ARG A 2 43.98 -57.17 -50.17
CA ARG A 2 42.68 -56.74 -49.60
C ARG A 2 42.83 -55.30 -49.18
N VAL A 3 42.05 -54.42 -49.81
CA VAL A 3 41.95 -52.98 -49.44
C VAL A 3 40.76 -52.85 -48.55
N SER A 4 40.99 -52.44 -47.31
CA SER A 4 39.91 -52.12 -46.39
C SER A 4 39.66 -50.57 -46.33
N ASN A 5 38.50 -50.18 -46.86
CA ASN A 5 38.00 -48.82 -46.74
C ASN A 5 37.48 -48.61 -45.38
N GLY A 6 38.16 -47.80 -44.55
CA GLY A 6 37.69 -47.31 -43.25
C GLY A 6 36.84 -46.09 -43.47
N MET A 7 35.54 -46.24 -43.26
CA MET A 7 34.57 -45.15 -43.24
C MET A 7 34.62 -44.42 -41.87
N ARG A 8 35.14 -43.18 -41.88
CA ARG A 8 35.15 -42.32 -40.69
C ARG A 8 33.77 -41.65 -40.55
N TRP A 9 33.08 -42.01 -39.50
CA TRP A 9 31.88 -41.29 -39.08
C TRP A 9 32.32 -40.01 -38.34
N ALA A 10 32.02 -38.85 -38.92
CA ALA A 10 32.12 -37.59 -38.22
C ALA A 10 30.97 -37.49 -37.21
N GLY A 11 31.28 -37.61 -35.92
CA GLY A 11 30.34 -37.39 -34.84
C GLY A 11 29.96 -35.91 -34.76
N GLY A 12 28.79 -35.58 -35.26
CA GLY A 12 28.20 -34.29 -35.02
C GLY A 12 27.86 -34.14 -33.54
N ALA A 13 28.49 -33.20 -32.85
CA ALA A 13 28.10 -32.79 -31.50
C ALA A 13 26.74 -32.14 -31.57
N VAL A 14 25.71 -32.85 -31.12
CA VAL A 14 24.39 -32.26 -30.85
C VAL A 14 24.55 -31.41 -29.60
N GLY A 15 24.72 -30.11 -29.77
CA GLY A 15 24.67 -29.15 -28.66
C GLY A 15 23.29 -29.19 -28.04
N ALA A 16 23.20 -29.73 -26.84
CA ALA A 16 21.99 -29.60 -25.99
C ALA A 16 21.82 -28.12 -25.65
N VAL A 17 20.87 -27.46 -26.30
CA VAL A 17 20.39 -26.15 -25.87
C VAL A 17 19.58 -26.38 -24.60
N THR A 18 20.22 -26.21 -23.45
CA THR A 18 19.51 -26.14 -22.17
C THR A 18 18.77 -24.81 -22.13
N LEU A 19 17.49 -24.83 -22.43
CA LEU A 19 16.58 -23.74 -22.12
C LEU A 19 16.47 -23.68 -20.58
N SER A 20 17.24 -22.79 -19.99
CA SER A 20 17.04 -22.40 -18.60
C SER A 20 15.73 -21.60 -18.52
N VAL A 21 14.64 -22.29 -18.23
CA VAL A 21 13.39 -21.65 -17.85
C VAL A 21 13.63 -21.06 -16.46
N SER A 22 13.87 -19.77 -16.40
CA SER A 22 13.85 -19.04 -15.12
C SER A 22 12.47 -19.25 -14.50
N ALA A 23 12.41 -19.77 -13.26
CA ALA A 23 11.20 -20.11 -12.52
C ALA A 23 10.31 -18.90 -12.15
N SER A 24 10.51 -17.74 -12.76
CA SER A 24 9.77 -16.51 -12.56
C SER A 24 8.78 -16.15 -13.67
N GLY A 25 8.60 -17.03 -14.63
CA GLY A 25 7.62 -16.82 -15.71
C GLY A 25 6.24 -17.30 -15.35
N GLN A 26 5.63 -16.78 -14.29
CA GLN A 26 4.20 -16.99 -14.09
C GLN A 26 3.45 -16.34 -15.26
N TYR A 27 2.57 -17.14 -15.92
CA TYR A 27 1.68 -16.60 -16.93
C TYR A 27 0.86 -15.47 -16.33
N ARG A 28 1.07 -14.25 -16.82
CA ARG A 28 0.32 -13.08 -16.39
C ARG A 28 -0.82 -12.87 -17.37
N GLN A 29 -2.04 -13.16 -16.91
CA GLN A 29 -3.22 -12.92 -17.74
C GLN A 29 -3.32 -11.42 -18.09
N PRO A 30 -3.56 -11.04 -19.36
CA PRO A 30 -3.85 -9.68 -19.75
C PRO A 30 -5.02 -9.12 -18.95
N VAL A 31 -4.98 -7.83 -18.62
CA VAL A 31 -6.09 -7.15 -17.91
C VAL A 31 -7.12 -6.73 -18.95
N PRO A 32 -8.37 -7.24 -18.89
CA PRO A 32 -9.42 -6.87 -19.83
C PRO A 32 -9.81 -5.38 -19.70
N PRO A 33 -10.40 -4.76 -20.74
CA PRO A 33 -10.92 -3.40 -20.66
C PRO A 33 -11.88 -3.20 -19.48
N GLY A 34 -11.74 -2.10 -18.76
CA GLY A 34 -12.56 -1.76 -17.59
C GLY A 34 -12.12 -2.40 -16.27
N PHE A 35 -11.14 -3.32 -16.29
CA PHE A 35 -10.53 -3.85 -15.08
C PHE A 35 -9.23 -3.11 -14.76
N VAL A 36 -8.92 -2.98 -13.47
CA VAL A 36 -7.63 -2.49 -12.96
C VAL A 36 -6.99 -3.59 -12.13
N ARG A 37 -5.74 -3.93 -12.44
CA ARG A 37 -4.91 -4.81 -11.63
C ARG A 37 -3.56 -4.14 -11.42
N LEU A 38 -3.20 -4.00 -10.16
CA LEU A 38 -1.89 -3.55 -9.73
C LEU A 38 -1.28 -4.64 -8.87
N ASP A 39 -0.13 -5.14 -9.26
CA ASP A 39 0.60 -6.11 -8.44
C ASP A 39 1.37 -5.38 -7.32
N ALA A 40 1.77 -6.11 -6.29
CA ALA A 40 2.32 -5.53 -5.07
C ALA A 40 3.54 -4.63 -5.29
N ASP A 41 4.39 -4.96 -6.26
CA ASP A 41 5.59 -4.22 -6.65
C ASP A 41 5.29 -2.96 -7.50
N GLU A 42 4.09 -2.86 -8.07
CA GLU A 42 3.62 -1.71 -8.84
C GLU A 42 2.99 -0.64 -7.94
N ILE A 43 2.53 -1.02 -6.74
CA ILE A 43 1.83 -0.11 -5.83
C ILE A 43 2.82 0.76 -5.07
N LYS A 44 2.74 2.05 -5.28
CA LYS A 44 3.49 3.08 -4.54
C LYS A 44 2.57 3.83 -3.59
N PRO A 45 3.10 4.50 -2.55
CA PRO A 45 2.33 5.44 -1.74
C PRO A 45 1.68 6.52 -2.61
N GLY A 46 0.43 6.87 -2.30
CA GLY A 46 -0.38 7.82 -3.04
C GLY A 46 -1.72 7.23 -3.48
N VAL A 47 -2.38 7.89 -4.43
CA VAL A 47 -3.63 7.40 -5.02
C VAL A 47 -3.32 6.25 -5.96
N ILE A 48 -3.96 5.09 -5.73
CA ILE A 48 -3.84 3.91 -6.58
C ILE A 48 -5.08 3.64 -7.43
N PHE A 49 -6.21 4.24 -7.08
CA PHE A 49 -7.44 4.19 -7.86
C PHE A 49 -8.30 5.42 -7.57
N GLY A 50 -9.01 5.93 -8.59
CA GLY A 50 -9.89 7.09 -8.45
C GLY A 50 -9.14 8.40 -8.22
N ASP A 51 -9.83 9.37 -7.58
CA ASP A 51 -9.31 10.71 -7.32
C ASP A 51 -9.92 11.24 -6.01
N THR A 52 -9.10 11.58 -5.05
CA THR A 52 -9.56 12.09 -3.74
C THR A 52 -10.24 13.46 -3.81
N GLY A 53 -10.03 14.21 -4.89
CA GLY A 53 -10.60 15.53 -5.11
C GLY A 53 -11.87 15.56 -5.97
N LYS A 54 -12.35 14.38 -6.46
CA LYS A 54 -13.50 14.28 -7.37
C LYS A 54 -14.57 13.33 -6.84
N PRO A 55 -15.83 13.48 -7.27
CA PRO A 55 -16.88 12.52 -6.96
C PRO A 55 -16.53 11.11 -7.44
N GLY A 56 -16.79 10.11 -6.59
CA GLY A 56 -16.53 8.70 -6.86
C GLY A 56 -15.68 8.06 -5.77
N MET A 57 -15.50 6.75 -5.86
CA MET A 57 -14.66 6.01 -4.93
C MET A 57 -13.18 6.22 -5.26
N TYR A 58 -12.37 6.40 -4.22
CA TYR A 58 -10.92 6.38 -4.33
C TYR A 58 -10.30 5.28 -3.47
N VAL A 59 -9.09 4.88 -3.81
CA VAL A 59 -8.22 4.03 -2.99
C VAL A 59 -6.82 4.65 -2.94
N THR A 60 -6.31 4.80 -1.74
CA THR A 60 -4.94 5.30 -1.51
C THR A 60 -4.12 4.31 -0.69
N ARG A 61 -2.79 4.38 -0.84
CA ARG A 61 -1.82 3.80 0.08
C ARG A 61 -1.06 4.93 0.76
N THR A 62 -1.19 5.00 2.07
CA THR A 62 -0.44 5.95 2.91
C THR A 62 0.67 5.21 3.63
N ARG A 63 1.86 5.77 3.56
CA ARG A 63 3.07 5.25 4.20
C ARG A 63 3.50 6.22 5.28
N PHE A 64 3.68 5.70 6.47
CA PHE A 64 4.26 6.42 7.60
C PHE A 64 5.63 5.81 7.94
N MET A 65 6.64 6.64 7.95
CA MET A 65 7.96 6.24 8.48
C MET A 65 7.91 6.25 10.01
N PRO A 66 8.84 5.55 10.70
CA PRO A 66 8.93 5.60 12.15
C PRO A 66 8.90 7.04 12.68
N GLY A 67 8.05 7.30 13.68
CA GLY A 67 7.83 8.62 14.27
C GLY A 67 6.88 9.54 13.52
N GLN A 68 6.46 9.21 12.29
CA GLN A 68 5.47 9.99 11.54
C GLN A 68 4.04 9.66 11.98
N GLY A 69 3.17 10.66 11.88
CA GLY A 69 1.75 10.52 12.19
C GLY A 69 0.99 11.83 12.02
N SER A 70 -0.27 11.81 12.38
CA SER A 70 -1.17 12.96 12.33
C SER A 70 -1.42 13.57 13.71
N ARG A 71 -2.02 14.73 13.71
CA ARG A 71 -2.57 15.39 14.90
C ARG A 71 -4.10 15.26 14.88
N PRO A 72 -4.80 15.53 16.02
CA PRO A 72 -6.25 15.49 16.07
C PRO A 72 -6.91 16.20 14.90
N HIS A 73 -7.70 15.44 14.14
CA HIS A 73 -8.37 15.93 12.95
C HIS A 73 -9.61 15.06 12.63
N TYR A 74 -10.35 15.47 11.61
CA TYR A 74 -11.44 14.67 11.03
C TYR A 74 -11.51 14.88 9.52
N HIS A 75 -12.30 14.03 8.86
CA HIS A 75 -12.61 14.15 7.43
C HIS A 75 -14.12 14.34 7.22
N ASP A 76 -14.50 14.96 6.11
CA ASP A 76 -15.91 15.19 5.76
C ASP A 76 -16.58 14.00 5.04
N GLN A 77 -15.86 12.89 4.89
CA GLN A 77 -16.32 11.66 4.26
C GLN A 77 -15.93 10.44 5.08
N ASP A 78 -16.72 9.37 4.95
CA ASP A 78 -16.42 8.06 5.52
C ASP A 78 -15.14 7.48 4.92
N ARG A 79 -14.35 6.80 5.77
CA ARG A 79 -13.15 6.12 5.33
C ARG A 79 -13.08 4.68 5.84
N TYR A 80 -12.63 3.80 4.97
CA TYR A 80 -12.47 2.37 5.21
C TYR A 80 -10.99 2.05 5.13
N ILE A 81 -10.38 1.68 6.25
CA ILE A 81 -8.92 1.61 6.39
C ILE A 81 -8.51 0.19 6.73
N THR A 82 -7.53 -0.33 5.98
CA THR A 82 -6.89 -1.62 6.27
C THR A 82 -5.41 -1.40 6.54
N VAL A 83 -4.90 -1.95 7.63
CA VAL A 83 -3.46 -1.95 7.93
C VAL A 83 -2.79 -3.02 7.07
N ILE A 84 -1.95 -2.58 6.12
CA ILE A 84 -1.25 -3.46 5.18
C ILE A 84 0.08 -3.93 5.73
N LYS A 85 0.77 -3.08 6.51
CA LYS A 85 2.08 -3.37 7.09
C LYS A 85 2.24 -2.67 8.42
N GLY A 86 2.89 -3.31 9.35
CA GLY A 86 3.29 -2.76 10.64
C GLY A 86 2.17 -2.64 11.65
N THR A 87 2.44 -1.93 12.73
CA THR A 87 1.49 -1.62 13.82
C THR A 87 1.13 -0.13 13.77
N TRP A 88 -0.09 0.15 13.37
CA TRP A 88 -0.63 1.50 13.29
C TRP A 88 -1.24 1.90 14.64
N TRP A 89 -0.72 2.93 15.25
CA TRP A 89 -1.23 3.45 16.51
C TRP A 89 -2.26 4.51 16.23
N VAL A 90 -3.44 4.40 16.87
CA VAL A 90 -4.58 5.29 16.61
C VAL A 90 -5.26 5.72 17.90
N SER A 91 -5.87 6.91 17.86
CA SER A 91 -6.87 7.36 18.82
C SER A 91 -8.12 7.76 18.06
N LEU A 92 -9.29 7.36 18.53
CA LEU A 92 -10.57 7.48 17.83
C LEU A 92 -11.66 8.09 18.73
N GLY A 93 -12.56 8.86 18.13
CA GLY A 93 -13.70 9.47 18.81
C GLY A 93 -13.29 10.57 19.79
N SER A 94 -14.00 10.73 20.89
CA SER A 94 -13.76 11.78 21.89
C SER A 94 -12.37 11.71 22.55
N GLU A 95 -11.76 10.52 22.61
CA GLU A 95 -10.38 10.37 23.09
C GLU A 95 -9.37 11.06 22.14
N ALA A 96 -9.77 11.31 20.91
CA ALA A 96 -8.92 11.97 19.91
C ALA A 96 -9.04 13.50 19.89
N ASP A 97 -9.88 14.11 20.73
CA ASP A 97 -10.01 15.58 20.82
C ASP A 97 -8.73 16.24 21.31
N VAL A 98 -7.96 15.53 22.12
CA VAL A 98 -6.68 15.99 22.66
C VAL A 98 -5.58 14.98 22.34
N TYR A 99 -4.50 15.47 21.76
CA TYR A 99 -3.36 14.60 21.44
C TYR A 99 -2.72 14.04 22.71
N ASN A 100 -2.78 12.72 22.87
CA ASN A 100 -2.13 11.99 23.96
C ASN A 100 -1.57 10.66 23.41
N PRO A 101 -0.29 10.60 23.02
CA PRO A 101 0.30 9.39 22.41
C PRO A 101 0.29 8.17 23.34
N ASP A 102 0.23 8.37 24.67
CA ASP A 102 0.23 7.26 25.63
C ASP A 102 -1.13 6.52 25.67
N LYS A 103 -2.20 7.16 25.18
CA LYS A 103 -3.55 6.60 25.10
C LYS A 103 -3.91 6.00 23.75
N MET A 104 -2.98 5.96 22.79
CA MET A 104 -3.24 5.38 21.48
C MET A 104 -3.34 3.86 21.56
N THR A 105 -4.23 3.29 20.73
CA THR A 105 -4.43 1.85 20.58
C THR A 105 -3.61 1.31 19.43
N ALA A 106 -2.95 0.18 19.64
CA ALA A 106 -2.20 -0.52 18.60
C ALA A 106 -3.13 -1.30 17.67
N VAL A 107 -3.08 -1.01 16.38
CA VAL A 107 -3.84 -1.67 15.32
C VAL A 107 -2.86 -2.42 14.42
N LYS A 108 -2.89 -3.75 14.45
CA LYS A 108 -1.91 -4.61 13.79
C LYS A 108 -2.23 -4.81 12.32
N GLN A 109 -1.23 -5.23 11.55
CA GLN A 109 -1.38 -5.67 10.17
C GLN A 109 -2.58 -6.64 10.00
N GLY A 110 -3.37 -6.43 8.94
CA GLY A 110 -4.59 -7.19 8.65
C GLY A 110 -5.86 -6.63 9.32
N SER A 111 -5.72 -5.69 10.26
CA SER A 111 -6.87 -5.07 10.92
C SER A 111 -7.59 -4.08 10.00
N PHE A 112 -8.86 -3.86 10.32
CA PHE A 112 -9.75 -2.93 9.64
C PHE A 112 -10.29 -1.89 10.60
N ILE A 113 -10.38 -0.63 10.17
CA ILE A 113 -11.03 0.47 10.87
C ILE A 113 -12.02 1.14 9.93
N PHE A 114 -13.22 1.41 10.42
CA PHE A 114 -14.15 2.34 9.80
C PHE A 114 -14.07 3.67 10.55
N GLU A 115 -13.79 4.74 9.82
CA GLU A 115 -13.82 6.11 10.32
C GLU A 115 -15.02 6.83 9.69
N PRO A 116 -16.07 7.14 10.45
CA PRO A 116 -17.19 7.88 9.93
C PRO A 116 -16.80 9.31 9.58
N ALA A 117 -17.52 9.91 8.67
CA ALA A 117 -17.44 11.35 8.42
C ALA A 117 -17.56 12.13 9.72
N PHE A 118 -16.72 13.16 9.89
CA PHE A 118 -16.60 13.99 11.09
C PHE A 118 -16.13 13.25 12.36
N GLY A 119 -15.74 11.97 12.26
CA GLY A 119 -15.13 11.22 13.36
C GLY A 119 -13.73 11.75 13.68
N HIS A 120 -13.52 12.20 14.92
CA HIS A 120 -12.22 12.71 15.35
C HIS A 120 -11.22 11.57 15.51
N HIS A 121 -10.02 11.76 15.03
CA HIS A 121 -8.94 10.78 15.14
C HIS A 121 -7.57 11.41 14.98
N TYR A 122 -6.54 10.67 15.37
CA TYR A 122 -5.15 10.88 15.00
C TYR A 122 -4.41 9.55 15.05
N ASP A 123 -3.27 9.49 14.38
CA ASP A 123 -2.53 8.26 14.15
C ASP A 123 -1.02 8.47 14.18
N GLN A 124 -0.28 7.36 14.34
CA GLN A 124 1.17 7.38 14.36
C GLN A 124 1.79 6.03 14.00
N ALA A 125 2.89 6.06 13.27
CA ALA A 125 3.88 4.99 13.23
C ALA A 125 4.92 5.26 14.33
N ARG A 126 5.16 4.31 15.24
CA ARG A 126 6.15 4.49 16.32
C ARG A 126 7.52 4.01 15.89
N ASP A 127 7.77 2.74 16.02
CA ASP A 127 9.12 2.16 15.91
C ASP A 127 9.38 1.52 14.54
N GLU A 128 8.34 1.32 13.75
CA GLU A 128 8.40 0.65 12.45
C GLU A 128 7.63 1.40 11.36
N GLU A 129 7.93 1.10 10.11
CA GLU A 129 7.17 1.58 8.97
C GLU A 129 5.76 1.01 8.97
N VAL A 130 4.77 1.88 8.79
CA VAL A 130 3.36 1.51 8.66
C VAL A 130 2.85 1.85 7.27
N ILE A 131 2.10 0.93 6.67
CA ILE A 131 1.37 1.17 5.44
C ILE A 131 -0.10 0.86 5.69
N VAL A 132 -0.96 1.82 5.40
CA VAL A 132 -2.42 1.65 5.41
C VAL A 132 -3.00 1.85 4.02
N GLN A 133 -4.03 1.10 3.70
CA GLN A 133 -4.88 1.34 2.54
C GLN A 133 -6.16 2.01 3.00
N ILE A 134 -6.49 3.13 2.39
CA ILE A 134 -7.67 3.93 2.70
C ILE A 134 -8.56 3.96 1.47
N MET A 135 -9.84 3.68 1.66
CA MET A 135 -10.88 3.80 0.64
C MET A 135 -12.00 4.70 1.14
N GLY A 136 -12.65 5.40 0.23
CA GLY A 136 -13.79 6.25 0.59
C GLY A 136 -14.38 6.96 -0.62
N PRO A 137 -15.52 7.63 -0.46
CA PRO A 137 -16.03 8.54 -1.48
C PRO A 137 -15.21 9.82 -1.52
N GLY A 138 -15.04 10.35 -2.71
CA GLY A 138 -14.51 11.70 -2.94
C GLY A 138 -15.62 12.68 -3.35
N PRO A 139 -15.38 14.00 -3.30
CA PRO A 139 -14.15 14.61 -2.78
C PRO A 139 -14.06 14.50 -1.26
N VAL A 140 -12.85 14.31 -0.74
CA VAL A 140 -12.59 14.24 0.71
C VAL A 140 -11.67 15.37 1.14
N LYS A 141 -11.98 15.99 2.28
CA LYS A 141 -11.18 17.04 2.91
C LYS A 141 -10.81 16.65 4.33
N SER A 142 -9.68 17.15 4.80
CA SER A 142 -9.20 16.99 6.18
C SER A 142 -9.30 18.33 6.90
N PHE A 143 -9.73 18.27 8.17
CA PHE A 143 -9.92 19.44 9.03
C PHE A 143 -9.19 19.18 10.35
N GLN A 144 -8.25 20.06 10.70
CA GLN A 144 -7.55 19.97 11.98
C GLN A 144 -8.49 20.44 13.10
N LEU A 145 -8.47 19.72 14.22
CA LEU A 145 -9.13 20.21 15.42
C LEU A 145 -8.33 21.38 16.00
N GLU A 146 -9.00 22.51 16.23
CA GLU A 146 -8.36 23.67 16.81
C GLU A 146 -7.85 23.34 18.22
N LYS A 147 -6.55 23.56 18.43
CA LYS A 147 -5.99 23.52 19.77
C LYS A 147 -6.23 24.83 20.46
N ASN A 148 -6.78 24.77 21.66
CA ASN A 148 -6.59 25.84 22.61
C ASN A 148 -5.09 26.02 22.90
N GLY A 149 -4.43 26.90 22.15
CA GLY A 149 -3.16 27.51 22.53
C GLY A 149 -1.84 26.94 21.99
N ALA A 150 -1.78 26.17 20.90
CA ALA A 150 -0.50 25.85 20.26
C ALA A 150 -0.59 25.92 18.71
N ALA A 151 0.32 26.67 18.11
CA ALA A 151 0.38 26.91 16.68
C ALA A 151 0.41 25.63 15.84
N ALA A 152 -0.46 25.56 14.83
CA ALA A 152 -0.42 24.56 13.79
C ALA A 152 0.88 24.72 12.96
N SER A 153 1.80 23.76 13.07
CA SER A 153 2.85 23.62 12.06
C SER A 153 2.21 22.98 10.84
N GLY A 154 1.99 23.76 9.79
CA GLY A 154 1.42 23.31 8.54
C GLY A 154 2.31 22.26 7.88
N GLN A 155 1.71 21.15 7.48
CA GLN A 155 2.27 20.28 6.45
C GLN A 155 1.52 20.57 5.14
N LYS A 156 2.29 21.08 4.17
CA LYS A 156 1.90 21.15 2.76
C LYS A 156 2.07 19.80 2.10
#